data_592590d966c1a4f7d47e70b6212f5853
#
_entry.id   592590d966c1a4f7d47e70b6212f5853
#
_cell.length_a   1.000
_cell.length_b   1.000
_cell.length_c   1.000
_cell.angle_alpha   90.00
_cell.angle_beta   90.00
_cell.angle_gamma   90.00
#
_symmetry.space_group_name_H-M   'P 1'
#
loop_
_entity.id
_entity.type
_entity.pdbx_description
1 polymer ?
#
loop_
_entity_poly.entity_id
_entity_poly.type
_entity_poly.pdbx_seq_one_letter_code
_entity_poly.pdbx_strand_id
1 'polypeptide(L)'
;MSEEQISAAQEYGADQIQILEGLEAVRKRPGMYIGSTSSKGLHHLVYEIVDNAVDEALAGFCDTVKVYINEDNSITVRDNGRGIPVGINKKKGIPAVEVVFTILHAGGKFGGGGYKVSGGLHGVGASVVNALSTWLEVDIFHEGKIYRQRYERGKVMYPLKIVGDTDKRGTEVRFLPDPTIFEETVFDFSVLKQRLREMAFLDRKSVV
;
A
#
# COMPACT_ATOMS: atom_id res chain seq x y z
N MET A 1 -19.69 -37.35 -29.73
CA MET A 1 -19.67 -36.29 -28.71
C MET A 1 -20.96 -36.38 -27.95
N SER A 2 -20.94 -36.50 -26.62
CA SER A 2 -22.17 -36.60 -25.82
C SER A 2 -22.89 -35.25 -25.78
N GLU A 3 -24.21 -35.26 -25.56
CA GLU A 3 -25.00 -34.04 -25.43
C GLU A 3 -24.48 -33.12 -24.34
N GLU A 4 -23.88 -33.66 -23.26
CA GLU A 4 -23.20 -32.92 -22.21
C GLU A 4 -21.96 -32.16 -22.72
N GLN A 5 -21.18 -32.72 -23.66
CA GLN A 5 -20.02 -32.03 -24.25
C GLN A 5 -20.41 -30.90 -25.20
N ILE A 6 -21.60 -31.03 -25.83
CA ILE A 6 -22.16 -29.99 -26.70
C ILE A 6 -22.72 -28.85 -25.82
N SER A 7 -23.34 -29.15 -24.68
CA SER A 7 -23.85 -28.19 -23.71
C SER A 7 -22.73 -27.36 -23.11
N ALA A 8 -21.64 -27.99 -22.66
CA ALA A 8 -20.48 -27.30 -22.10
C ALA A 8 -19.77 -26.39 -23.12
N ALA A 9 -19.76 -26.76 -24.41
CA ALA A 9 -19.16 -25.95 -25.48
C ALA A 9 -20.03 -24.73 -25.87
N GLN A 10 -21.33 -24.77 -25.62
CA GLN A 10 -22.26 -23.67 -25.88
C GLN A 10 -22.26 -22.61 -24.78
N GLU A 11 -21.78 -22.91 -23.58
CA GLU A 11 -21.75 -21.98 -22.45
C GLU A 11 -20.51 -21.05 -22.43
N TYR A 12 -19.47 -21.30 -23.22
CA TYR A 12 -18.28 -20.42 -23.27
C TYR A 12 -18.47 -19.31 -24.30
N GLY A 13 -19.20 -18.27 -23.93
CA GLY A 13 -19.44 -17.09 -24.75
C GLY A 13 -18.62 -15.87 -24.33
N ALA A 14 -18.58 -14.83 -25.19
CA ALA A 14 -17.89 -13.57 -24.93
C ALA A 14 -18.37 -12.90 -23.61
N ASP A 15 -19.62 -13.10 -23.25
CA ASP A 15 -20.23 -12.56 -22.01
C ASP A 15 -19.68 -13.18 -20.71
N GLN A 16 -18.94 -14.29 -20.81
CA GLN A 16 -18.29 -14.93 -19.66
C GLN A 16 -16.90 -14.38 -19.37
N ILE A 17 -16.35 -13.54 -20.26
CA ILE A 17 -15.07 -12.86 -20.04
C ILE A 17 -15.28 -11.75 -19.02
N GLN A 18 -14.92 -12.02 -17.75
CA GLN A 18 -14.97 -11.02 -16.70
C GLN A 18 -13.78 -10.07 -16.81
N ILE A 19 -14.06 -8.80 -17.00
CA ILE A 19 -13.08 -7.74 -16.91
C ILE A 19 -13.02 -7.30 -15.46
N LEU A 20 -11.84 -7.47 -14.82
CA LEU A 20 -11.58 -7.01 -13.46
C LEU A 20 -10.76 -5.74 -13.54
N GLU A 21 -11.26 -4.66 -12.98
CA GLU A 21 -10.57 -3.37 -12.99
C GLU A 21 -10.22 -2.90 -11.57
N GLY A 22 -9.14 -2.09 -11.48
CA GLY A 22 -8.76 -1.41 -10.26
C GLY A 22 -8.46 -2.34 -9.08
N LEU A 23 -8.82 -1.91 -7.88
CA LEU A 23 -8.52 -2.64 -6.63
C LEU A 23 -9.35 -3.91 -6.46
N GLU A 24 -10.45 -4.05 -7.17
CA GLU A 24 -11.25 -5.27 -7.15
C GLU A 24 -10.49 -6.45 -7.79
N ALA A 25 -9.72 -6.19 -8.84
CA ALA A 25 -8.83 -7.18 -9.45
C ALA A 25 -7.79 -7.70 -8.45
N VAL A 26 -7.23 -6.80 -7.62
CA VAL A 26 -6.27 -7.15 -6.56
C VAL A 26 -6.91 -8.09 -5.55
N ARG A 27 -8.11 -7.79 -5.09
CA ARG A 27 -8.82 -8.61 -4.10
C ARG A 27 -9.19 -10.01 -4.64
N LYS A 28 -9.58 -10.09 -5.90
CA LYS A 28 -9.94 -11.37 -6.55
C LYS A 28 -8.73 -12.25 -6.87
N ARG A 29 -7.56 -11.65 -7.14
CA ARG A 29 -6.34 -12.36 -7.51
C ARG A 29 -5.11 -11.81 -6.76
N PRO A 30 -5.08 -11.85 -5.42
CA PRO A 30 -4.04 -11.23 -4.61
C PRO A 30 -2.65 -11.80 -4.93
N GLY A 31 -2.54 -13.10 -5.19
CA GLY A 31 -1.28 -13.75 -5.52
C GLY A 31 -0.55 -13.16 -6.73
N MET A 32 -1.27 -12.53 -7.67
CA MET A 32 -0.65 -11.85 -8.82
C MET A 32 0.12 -10.59 -8.42
N TYR A 33 -0.20 -9.99 -7.27
CA TYR A 33 0.38 -8.73 -6.80
C TYR A 33 1.39 -8.93 -5.66
N ILE A 34 1.13 -9.88 -4.76
CA ILE A 34 1.97 -10.13 -3.58
C ILE A 34 2.61 -11.53 -3.57
N GLY A 35 2.48 -12.30 -4.65
CA GLY A 35 3.09 -13.60 -4.86
C GLY A 35 2.34 -14.76 -4.20
N SER A 36 1.75 -14.59 -3.02
CA SER A 36 0.95 -15.59 -2.32
C SER A 36 0.04 -14.95 -1.29
N THR A 37 -0.92 -15.71 -0.74
CA THR A 37 -1.77 -15.34 0.40
C THR A 37 -1.32 -15.98 1.72
N SER A 38 -0.18 -16.68 1.71
CA SER A 38 0.44 -17.24 2.90
C SER A 38 1.16 -16.16 3.72
N SER A 39 1.83 -16.58 4.80
CA SER A 39 2.68 -15.72 5.66
C SER A 39 3.65 -14.85 4.85
N LYS A 40 4.23 -15.38 3.76
CA LYS A 40 5.15 -14.62 2.90
C LYS A 40 4.45 -13.41 2.24
N GLY A 41 3.26 -13.59 1.68
CA GLY A 41 2.49 -12.50 1.09
C GLY A 41 1.97 -11.52 2.14
N LEU A 42 1.61 -12.01 3.34
CA LEU A 42 1.24 -11.17 4.46
C LEU A 42 2.36 -10.18 4.82
N HIS A 43 3.59 -10.67 5.04
CA HIS A 43 4.75 -9.84 5.37
C HIS A 43 5.12 -8.89 4.21
N HIS A 44 4.85 -9.28 2.97
CA HIS A 44 5.08 -8.43 1.79
C HIS A 44 4.31 -7.10 1.86
N LEU A 45 3.11 -7.08 2.46
CA LEU A 45 2.36 -5.84 2.66
C LEU A 45 3.17 -4.80 3.45
N VAL A 46 3.90 -5.23 4.47
CA VAL A 46 4.76 -4.34 5.27
C VAL A 46 5.89 -3.80 4.41
N TYR A 47 6.53 -4.66 3.62
CA TYR A 47 7.64 -4.26 2.76
C TYR A 47 7.24 -3.20 1.74
N GLU A 48 6.04 -3.31 1.16
CA GLU A 48 5.54 -2.32 0.19
C GLU A 48 5.36 -0.91 0.82
N ILE A 49 4.91 -0.83 2.07
CA ILE A 49 4.80 0.48 2.75
C ILE A 49 6.17 0.99 3.17
N VAL A 50 7.06 0.11 3.67
CA VAL A 50 8.42 0.50 4.07
C VAL A 50 9.24 0.95 2.87
N ASP A 51 9.11 0.30 1.70
CA ASP A 51 9.79 0.71 0.47
C ASP A 51 9.48 2.17 0.08
N ASN A 52 8.26 2.65 0.34
CA ASN A 52 7.91 4.06 0.11
C ASN A 52 8.69 4.99 1.06
N ALA A 53 8.88 4.61 2.32
CA ALA A 53 9.68 5.38 3.28
C ALA A 53 11.18 5.32 2.95
N VAL A 54 11.68 4.17 2.48
CA VAL A 54 13.06 4.01 2.01
C VAL A 54 13.31 4.88 0.77
N ASP A 55 12.35 5.00 -0.15
CA ASP A 55 12.48 5.90 -1.30
C ASP A 55 12.63 7.37 -0.87
N GLU A 56 11.90 7.81 0.18
CA GLU A 56 12.09 9.14 0.78
C GLU A 56 13.50 9.29 1.39
N ALA A 57 14.04 8.23 2.00
CA ALA A 57 15.39 8.22 2.56
C ALA A 57 16.46 8.29 1.46
N LEU A 58 16.33 7.50 0.40
CA LEU A 58 17.22 7.53 -0.76
C LEU A 58 17.19 8.89 -1.47
N ALA A 59 16.05 9.57 -1.46
CA ALA A 59 15.91 10.93 -1.96
C ALA A 59 16.50 11.99 -1.00
N GLY A 60 16.95 11.61 0.19
CA GLY A 60 17.60 12.48 1.19
C GLY A 60 16.62 13.26 2.08
N PHE A 61 15.35 12.89 2.11
CA PHE A 61 14.31 13.61 2.87
C PHE A 61 13.86 12.90 4.15
N CYS A 62 14.23 11.63 4.34
CA CYS A 62 13.91 10.82 5.49
C CYS A 62 15.19 10.23 6.09
N ASP A 63 15.28 10.17 7.41
CA ASP A 63 16.39 9.53 8.14
C ASP A 63 15.89 8.52 9.18
N THR A 64 14.59 8.45 9.40
CA THR A 64 14.00 7.60 10.42
C THR A 64 12.71 6.95 9.88
N VAL A 65 12.68 5.61 9.90
CA VAL A 65 11.50 4.81 9.62
C VAL A 65 11.23 3.92 10.83
N LYS A 66 9.99 3.94 11.32
CA LYS A 66 9.54 3.13 12.46
C LYS A 66 8.44 2.19 12.02
N VAL A 67 8.55 0.92 12.42
CA VAL A 67 7.55 -0.11 12.14
C VAL A 67 7.09 -0.72 13.47
N TYR A 68 5.79 -0.79 13.66
CA TYR A 68 5.18 -1.35 14.87
C TYR A 68 4.21 -2.46 14.48
N ILE A 69 4.29 -3.59 15.20
CA ILE A 69 3.22 -4.59 15.26
C ILE A 69 2.37 -4.21 16.47
N ASN A 70 1.14 -3.80 16.24
CA ASN A 70 0.23 -3.35 17.28
C ASN A 70 -0.45 -4.55 17.97
N GLU A 71 -1.06 -4.34 19.14
CA GLU A 71 -1.74 -5.38 19.93
C GLU A 71 -2.90 -6.04 19.16
N ASP A 72 -3.60 -5.27 18.32
CA ASP A 72 -4.66 -5.76 17.43
C ASP A 72 -4.12 -6.44 16.17
N ASN A 73 -2.79 -6.67 16.12
CA ASN A 73 -2.06 -7.22 14.99
C ASN A 73 -2.15 -6.37 13.71
N SER A 74 -2.53 -5.10 13.81
CA SER A 74 -2.32 -4.13 12.75
C SER A 74 -0.84 -3.71 12.68
N ILE A 75 -0.42 -3.23 11.52
CA ILE A 75 0.93 -2.66 11.33
C ILE A 75 0.82 -1.15 11.28
N THR A 76 1.78 -0.47 11.90
CA THR A 76 2.02 0.96 11.71
C THR A 76 3.42 1.15 11.12
N VAL A 77 3.51 1.84 10.01
CA VAL A 77 4.77 2.30 9.41
C VAL A 77 4.76 3.82 9.42
N ARG A 78 5.78 4.42 10.01
CA ARG A 78 5.93 5.86 10.12
C ARG A 78 7.30 6.30 9.63
N ASP A 79 7.33 7.29 8.78
CA ASP A 79 8.54 8.00 8.33
C ASP A 79 8.53 9.47 8.78
N ASN A 80 9.69 10.12 8.69
CA ASN A 80 9.85 11.55 8.88
C ASN A 80 10.23 12.29 7.58
N GLY A 81 9.79 11.76 6.45
CA GLY A 81 10.01 12.33 5.12
C GLY A 81 9.20 13.60 4.86
N ARG A 82 9.00 13.92 3.59
CA ARG A 82 8.22 15.11 3.17
C ARG A 82 6.72 14.96 3.40
N GLY A 83 6.24 13.74 3.54
CA GLY A 83 4.81 13.40 3.53
C GLY A 83 4.24 13.27 2.12
N ILE A 84 3.21 12.46 1.96
CA ILE A 84 2.47 12.35 0.70
C ILE A 84 1.77 13.69 0.43
N PRO A 85 1.80 14.23 -0.80
CA PRO A 85 1.11 15.49 -1.11
C PRO A 85 -0.39 15.45 -0.79
N VAL A 86 -0.89 16.48 -0.12
CA VAL A 86 -2.30 16.60 0.29
C VAL A 86 -3.16 17.38 -0.72
N GLY A 87 -2.52 18.04 -1.69
CA GLY A 87 -3.19 18.81 -2.73
C GLY A 87 -3.97 17.95 -3.73
N ILE A 88 -4.82 18.60 -4.50
CA ILE A 88 -5.63 17.96 -5.55
C ILE A 88 -4.74 17.56 -6.75
N ASN A 89 -4.81 16.32 -7.16
CA ASN A 89 -4.21 15.85 -8.40
C ASN A 89 -5.02 16.36 -9.60
N LYS A 90 -4.41 17.24 -10.41
CA LYS A 90 -5.09 17.91 -11.54
C LYS A 90 -5.66 16.95 -12.59
N LYS A 91 -5.08 15.76 -12.77
CA LYS A 91 -5.56 14.77 -13.76
C LYS A 91 -6.78 13.99 -13.28
N LYS A 92 -6.90 13.78 -11.97
CA LYS A 92 -7.95 12.94 -11.37
C LYS A 92 -9.01 13.73 -10.63
N GLY A 93 -8.73 14.99 -10.25
CA GLY A 93 -9.65 15.84 -9.49
C GLY A 93 -9.86 15.44 -8.03
N ILE A 94 -9.03 14.54 -7.51
CA ILE A 94 -9.08 14.04 -6.12
C ILE A 94 -7.74 14.30 -5.41
N PRO A 95 -7.67 14.24 -4.06
CA PRO A 95 -6.42 14.41 -3.33
C PRO A 95 -5.33 13.44 -3.82
N ALA A 96 -4.07 13.91 -3.86
CA ALA A 96 -2.96 13.06 -4.33
C ALA A 96 -2.78 11.81 -3.46
N VAL A 97 -3.01 11.90 -2.15
CA VAL A 97 -3.00 10.74 -1.25
C VAL A 97 -4.05 9.70 -1.66
N GLU A 98 -5.25 10.13 -2.04
CA GLU A 98 -6.30 9.23 -2.49
C GLU A 98 -5.91 8.52 -3.80
N VAL A 99 -5.25 9.24 -4.72
CA VAL A 99 -4.69 8.64 -5.95
C VAL A 99 -3.69 7.53 -5.61
N VAL A 100 -2.78 7.76 -4.65
CA VAL A 100 -1.74 6.80 -4.23
C VAL A 100 -2.36 5.51 -3.66
N PHE A 101 -3.43 5.62 -2.88
CA PHE A 101 -4.03 4.48 -2.19
C PHE A 101 -5.18 3.81 -2.96
N THR A 102 -5.76 4.42 -3.99
CA THR A 102 -6.92 3.87 -4.69
C THR A 102 -6.70 3.53 -6.16
N ILE A 103 -5.61 4.01 -6.75
CA ILE A 103 -5.34 3.80 -8.19
C ILE A 103 -4.08 2.95 -8.36
N LEU A 104 -4.21 1.81 -9.03
CA LEU A 104 -3.08 0.99 -9.42
C LEU A 104 -2.17 1.77 -10.38
N HIS A 105 -0.86 1.52 -10.29
CA HIS A 105 0.16 2.19 -11.12
C HIS A 105 0.14 3.72 -11.01
N ALA A 106 -0.31 4.25 -9.87
CA ALA A 106 -0.23 5.67 -9.56
C ALA A 106 0.80 5.92 -8.46
N GLY A 107 1.68 6.88 -8.68
CA GLY A 107 2.69 7.29 -7.69
C GLY A 107 3.72 8.24 -8.29
N GLY A 108 4.47 8.94 -7.45
CA GLY A 108 5.53 9.87 -7.86
C GLY A 108 6.70 9.21 -8.61
N LYS A 109 6.73 7.90 -8.69
CA LYS A 109 7.77 7.09 -9.36
C LYS A 109 7.61 7.04 -10.88
N PHE A 110 6.43 7.35 -11.43
CA PHE A 110 6.13 7.27 -12.87
C PHE A 110 6.30 8.59 -13.65
N GLY A 111 6.64 9.67 -12.98
CA GLY A 111 6.77 10.99 -13.62
C GLY A 111 8.10 11.64 -13.28
N GLY A 112 9.07 11.48 -14.11
CA GLY A 112 10.41 12.10 -14.27
C GLY A 112 10.95 13.19 -13.35
N GLY A 113 10.54 13.31 -12.09
CA GLY A 113 10.99 14.40 -11.23
C GLY A 113 11.14 14.11 -9.74
N GLY A 114 10.58 13.02 -9.24
CA GLY A 114 10.50 12.79 -7.80
C GLY A 114 11.61 11.90 -7.22
N TYR A 115 11.97 10.84 -7.90
CA TYR A 115 12.95 9.86 -7.42
C TYR A 115 13.88 9.43 -8.55
N LYS A 116 15.20 9.55 -8.33
CA LYS A 116 16.23 9.10 -9.28
C LYS A 116 16.49 7.61 -9.19
N VAL A 117 16.24 7.02 -8.03
CA VAL A 117 16.36 5.60 -7.73
C VAL A 117 15.16 5.22 -6.86
N SER A 118 14.54 4.07 -7.11
CA SER A 118 13.41 3.55 -6.32
C SER A 118 13.73 2.13 -5.85
N GLY A 119 13.52 1.84 -4.56
CA GLY A 119 13.64 0.50 -3.99
C GLY A 119 12.46 -0.40 -4.34
N GLY A 120 11.28 0.18 -4.58
CA GLY A 120 10.07 -0.55 -4.98
C GLY A 120 9.97 -0.70 -6.49
N LEU A 121 9.89 -1.95 -6.97
CA LEU A 121 9.94 -2.29 -8.39
C LEU A 121 8.67 -1.93 -9.19
N HIS A 122 7.50 -1.78 -8.56
CA HIS A 122 6.22 -1.81 -9.28
C HIS A 122 5.34 -0.57 -9.10
N GLY A 123 5.59 0.31 -8.11
CA GLY A 123 4.78 1.51 -7.87
C GLY A 123 3.28 1.26 -7.60
N VAL A 124 2.93 0.04 -7.20
CA VAL A 124 1.55 -0.39 -6.94
C VAL A 124 1.29 -0.70 -5.48
N GLY A 125 2.35 -0.70 -4.65
CA GLY A 125 2.33 -1.24 -3.30
C GLY A 125 1.28 -0.65 -2.39
N ALA A 126 1.21 0.67 -2.24
CA ALA A 126 0.26 1.30 -1.31
C ALA A 126 -1.20 0.98 -1.64
N SER A 127 -1.58 0.99 -2.91
CA SER A 127 -2.95 0.66 -3.34
C SER A 127 -3.26 -0.83 -3.18
N VAL A 128 -2.26 -1.70 -3.38
CA VAL A 128 -2.39 -3.15 -3.13
C VAL A 128 -2.57 -3.43 -1.65
N VAL A 129 -1.78 -2.81 -0.77
CA VAL A 129 -1.94 -2.94 0.70
C VAL A 129 -3.33 -2.49 1.11
N ASN A 130 -3.81 -1.35 0.60
CA ASN A 130 -5.16 -0.86 0.87
C ASN A 130 -6.23 -1.88 0.43
N ALA A 131 -6.13 -2.40 -0.79
CA ALA A 131 -7.08 -3.39 -1.31
C ALA A 131 -7.15 -4.67 -0.46
N LEU A 132 -6.01 -5.12 0.08
CA LEU A 132 -5.87 -6.37 0.83
C LEU A 132 -6.00 -6.20 2.36
N SER A 133 -6.39 -5.01 2.81
CA SER A 133 -6.61 -4.70 4.22
C SER A 133 -8.10 -4.58 4.53
N THR A 134 -8.51 -5.03 5.72
CA THR A 134 -9.84 -4.75 6.28
C THR A 134 -10.04 -3.25 6.39
N TRP A 135 -9.02 -2.56 6.90
CA TRP A 135 -8.95 -1.10 6.91
C TRP A 135 -7.50 -0.64 6.77
N LEU A 136 -7.33 0.56 6.21
CA LEU A 136 -6.09 1.30 6.16
C LEU A 136 -6.38 2.75 6.51
N GLU A 137 -5.53 3.34 7.35
CA GLU A 137 -5.57 4.74 7.71
C GLU A 137 -4.22 5.39 7.44
N VAL A 138 -4.23 6.55 6.83
CA VAL A 138 -3.03 7.34 6.57
C VAL A 138 -3.12 8.68 7.27
N ASP A 139 -2.07 9.02 8.01
CA ASP A 139 -1.81 10.33 8.57
C ASP A 139 -0.65 10.98 7.84
N ILE A 140 -0.85 12.20 7.38
CA ILE A 140 0.18 13.00 6.71
C ILE A 140 0.45 14.22 7.59
N PHE A 141 1.70 14.34 8.04
CA PHE A 141 2.18 15.46 8.86
C PHE A 141 2.80 16.50 7.93
N HIS A 142 2.07 17.56 7.64
CA HIS A 142 2.45 18.55 6.64
C HIS A 142 2.03 19.95 7.05
N GLU A 143 2.95 20.92 6.97
CA GLU A 143 2.70 22.36 7.25
C GLU A 143 1.94 22.61 8.55
N GLY A 144 2.38 21.97 9.65
CA GLY A 144 1.82 22.17 10.98
C GLY A 144 0.48 21.48 11.23
N LYS A 145 -0.03 20.70 10.28
CA LYS A 145 -1.33 20.00 10.36
C LYS A 145 -1.15 18.49 10.18
N ILE A 146 -2.11 17.75 10.75
CA ILE A 146 -2.27 16.32 10.53
C ILE A 146 -3.47 16.12 9.62
N TYR A 147 -3.21 15.62 8.43
CA TYR A 147 -4.24 15.25 7.46
C TYR A 147 -4.49 13.75 7.54
N ARG A 148 -5.75 13.33 7.65
CA ARG A 148 -6.13 11.92 7.77
C ARG A 148 -7.13 11.52 6.71
N GLN A 149 -6.92 10.32 6.15
CA GLN A 149 -7.90 9.61 5.33
C GLN A 149 -7.91 8.12 5.70
N ARG A 150 -9.11 7.53 5.70
CA ARG A 150 -9.33 6.12 6.01
C ARG A 150 -9.99 5.41 4.85
N TYR A 151 -9.59 4.16 4.69
CA TYR A 151 -10.07 3.25 3.66
C TYR A 151 -10.51 1.94 4.30
N GLU A 152 -11.49 1.26 3.68
CA GLU A 152 -11.88 -0.10 4.02
C GLU A 152 -11.97 -0.94 2.76
N ARG A 153 -11.16 -2.01 2.71
CA ARG A 153 -11.06 -2.90 1.54
C ARG A 153 -10.88 -2.14 0.22
N GLY A 154 -10.01 -1.15 0.23
CA GLY A 154 -9.71 -0.30 -0.93
C GLY A 154 -10.65 0.87 -1.16
N LYS A 155 -11.77 0.99 -0.43
CA LYS A 155 -12.76 2.06 -0.61
C LYS A 155 -12.52 3.21 0.36
N VAL A 156 -12.63 4.44 -0.13
CA VAL A 156 -12.55 5.66 0.68
C VAL A 156 -13.74 5.74 1.63
N MET A 157 -13.49 5.94 2.93
CA MET A 157 -14.55 6.04 3.94
C MET A 157 -15.02 7.46 4.17
N TYR A 158 -14.12 8.43 4.03
CA TYR A 158 -14.42 9.85 4.13
C TYR A 158 -13.36 10.69 3.40
N PRO A 159 -13.69 11.91 2.96
CA PRO A 159 -12.73 12.82 2.34
C PRO A 159 -11.54 13.11 3.24
N LEU A 160 -10.36 13.40 2.63
CA LEU A 160 -9.18 13.84 3.37
C LEU A 160 -9.56 15.03 4.28
N LYS A 161 -9.21 14.93 5.55
CA LYS A 161 -9.56 15.95 6.57
C LYS A 161 -8.39 16.26 7.50
N ILE A 162 -8.35 17.47 8.03
CA ILE A 162 -7.45 17.87 9.10
C ILE A 162 -8.02 17.34 10.43
N VAL A 163 -7.19 16.66 11.21
CA VAL A 163 -7.56 16.07 12.49
C VAL A 163 -6.80 16.65 13.67
N GLY A 164 -5.79 17.49 13.43
CA GLY A 164 -5.01 18.12 14.51
C GLY A 164 -3.87 18.97 13.99
N ASP A 165 -3.13 19.52 14.94
CA ASP A 165 -1.89 20.26 14.72
C ASP A 165 -0.69 19.40 15.05
N THR A 166 0.47 19.68 14.44
CA THR A 166 1.71 18.93 14.65
C THR A 166 2.94 19.80 14.38
N ASP A 167 4.01 19.52 15.08
CA ASP A 167 5.39 19.98 14.79
C ASP A 167 6.18 18.97 13.94
N LYS A 168 5.59 17.83 13.65
CA LYS A 168 6.22 16.72 12.93
C LYS A 168 5.97 16.86 11.43
N ARG A 169 6.76 16.10 10.65
CA ARG A 169 6.57 15.90 9.21
C ARG A 169 6.64 14.42 8.88
N GLY A 170 6.18 14.04 7.70
CA GLY A 170 6.26 12.66 7.21
C GLY A 170 4.89 12.03 6.99
N THR A 171 4.91 10.71 6.88
CA THR A 171 3.70 9.90 6.69
C THR A 171 3.65 8.79 7.74
N GLU A 172 2.45 8.51 8.23
CA GLU A 172 2.16 7.32 9.03
C GLU A 172 1.05 6.54 8.34
N VAL A 173 1.31 5.27 8.04
CA VAL A 173 0.33 4.35 7.47
C VAL A 173 0.07 3.25 8.47
N ARG A 174 -1.19 3.07 8.86
CA ARG A 174 -1.64 1.96 9.69
C ARG A 174 -2.61 1.10 8.89
N PHE A 175 -2.45 -0.22 8.94
CA PHE A 175 -3.35 -1.13 8.23
C PHE A 175 -3.53 -2.46 8.98
N LEU A 176 -4.71 -3.06 8.80
CA LEU A 176 -5.05 -4.39 9.29
C LEU A 176 -5.33 -5.32 8.10
N PRO A 177 -4.54 -6.38 7.89
CA PRO A 177 -4.77 -7.33 6.81
C PRO A 177 -6.18 -7.93 6.86
N ASP A 178 -6.76 -8.21 5.69
CA ASP A 178 -8.09 -8.80 5.60
C ASP A 178 -8.03 -10.34 5.78
N PRO A 179 -8.61 -10.89 6.87
CA PRO A 179 -8.57 -12.33 7.13
C PRO A 179 -9.39 -13.14 6.12
N THR A 180 -10.16 -12.51 5.24
CA THR A 180 -10.85 -13.19 4.14
C THR A 180 -9.96 -13.43 2.92
N ILE A 181 -8.76 -12.84 2.92
CA ILE A 181 -7.77 -12.93 1.84
C ILE A 181 -6.60 -13.83 2.25
N PHE A 182 -6.09 -13.64 3.46
CA PHE A 182 -4.88 -14.31 3.95
C PHE A 182 -5.23 -15.59 4.71
N GLU A 183 -4.38 -16.61 4.55
CA GLU A 183 -4.46 -17.88 5.28
C GLU A 183 -4.22 -17.67 6.78
N GLU A 184 -3.37 -16.70 7.12
CA GLU A 184 -3.11 -16.23 8.47
C GLU A 184 -2.85 -14.72 8.45
N THR A 185 -3.12 -14.02 9.56
CA THR A 185 -2.92 -12.56 9.69
C THR A 185 -1.99 -12.19 10.83
N VAL A 186 -1.25 -13.15 11.39
CA VAL A 186 -0.29 -12.92 12.48
C VAL A 186 1.10 -12.61 11.89
N PHE A 187 1.64 -11.45 12.22
CA PHE A 187 2.97 -11.06 11.79
C PHE A 187 4.07 -11.66 12.67
N ASP A 188 5.12 -12.18 12.05
CA ASP A 188 6.33 -12.63 12.74
C ASP A 188 7.34 -11.48 12.86
N PHE A 189 7.61 -11.09 14.10
CA PHE A 189 8.58 -10.04 14.42
C PHE A 189 9.98 -10.36 13.87
N SER A 190 10.43 -11.61 13.95
CA SER A 190 11.78 -12.02 13.52
C SER A 190 11.94 -11.89 12.01
N VAL A 191 10.92 -12.27 11.25
CA VAL A 191 10.87 -12.12 9.79
C VAL A 191 10.93 -10.65 9.39
N LEU A 192 10.10 -9.81 10.00
CA LEU A 192 10.11 -8.36 9.74
C LEU A 192 11.45 -7.74 10.12
N LYS A 193 11.97 -8.03 11.33
CA LYS A 193 13.24 -7.50 11.82
C LYS A 193 14.40 -7.83 10.88
N GLN A 194 14.49 -9.08 10.42
CA GLN A 194 15.54 -9.48 9.48
C GLN A 194 15.46 -8.67 8.19
N ARG A 195 14.28 -8.59 7.58
CA ARG A 195 14.09 -7.88 6.31
C ARG A 195 14.33 -6.37 6.44
N LEU A 196 13.82 -5.75 7.50
CA LEU A 196 14.04 -4.33 7.76
C LEU A 196 15.52 -3.99 7.97
N ARG A 197 16.28 -4.90 8.60
CA ARG A 197 17.74 -4.75 8.74
C ARG A 197 18.43 -4.78 7.37
N GLU A 198 18.03 -5.68 6.47
CA GLU A 198 18.57 -5.74 5.11
C GLU A 198 18.28 -4.44 4.34
N MET A 199 17.05 -3.92 4.45
CA MET A 199 16.65 -2.67 3.80
C MET A 199 17.42 -1.46 4.34
N ALA A 200 17.69 -1.41 5.65
CA ALA A 200 18.48 -0.34 6.27
C ALA A 200 19.93 -0.30 5.77
N PHE A 201 20.50 -1.44 5.34
CA PHE A 201 21.83 -1.47 4.75
C PHE A 201 21.90 -0.87 3.33
N LEU A 202 20.80 -0.77 2.64
CA LEU A 202 20.72 -0.14 1.31
C LEU A 202 20.89 1.38 1.41
N ASP A 203 20.50 1.96 2.53
CA ASP A 203 20.75 3.37 2.84
C ASP A 203 21.62 3.49 4.11
N ARG A 204 22.92 3.80 3.91
CA ARG A 204 23.91 3.93 5.00
C ARG A 204 23.62 5.02 6.02
N LYS A 205 22.55 5.81 5.84
CA LYS A 205 22.18 6.95 6.70
C LYS A 205 20.89 6.72 7.48
N SER A 206 20.09 5.71 7.13
CA SER A 206 18.81 5.46 7.80
C SER A 206 18.97 4.57 9.04
N VAL A 207 18.28 4.95 10.12
CA VAL A 207 18.10 4.15 11.34
C VAL A 207 16.70 3.54 11.30
N VAL A 208 16.65 2.23 11.43
CA VAL A 208 15.41 1.45 11.52
C VAL A 208 15.14 1.07 12.96
#